data_48dc3be88ff0f9fdf0f7a4ab23fe8958
#
_entry.id   48dc3be88ff0f9fdf0f7a4ab23fe8958
#
_cell.length_a   1.000
_cell.length_b   1.000
_cell.length_c   1.000
_cell.angle_alpha   90.00
_cell.angle_beta   90.00
_cell.angle_gamma   90.00
#
_symmetry.space_group_name_H-M   'P 1'
#
loop_
_entity.id
_entity.type
_entity.pdbx_description
1 polymer ?
#
loop_
_entity_poly.entity_id
_entity_poly.type
_entity_poly.pdbx_seq_one_letter_code
_entity_poly.pdbx_strand_id
1 'polypeptide(L)'
;MTRGLHDKLFKLVFSAPAEAARLLQLALPPSLLTLIDLSRLEPRPVDLIDEALGERLSDLRFAAPLLGAESWITLLIEHQSQADPTLPLRLLRYTRGVWEQLRAQGARGLPLVVPVVVCHAPRPWSSARTLRALYDAPAEALDALAPYLPSADPVLYDLTPRSDAQIGGEAATRLTLLLLRHARDDDLWDTLCANRPLFEALITERGLGVASAVLRYVLEMGRRGPSDEARMVIRETMGEAADDDLLHYGDQLRQEGAAHARRLLFISLRAGPYASLPDWAWDRLNEAALDELERWLTQAPDAETLLSLLAPAPRSG
;
A
#
# COMPACT_ATOMS: atom_id res chain seq x y z
N MET A 1 3.07 4.28 -8.53
CA MET A 1 3.36 2.83 -8.44
C MET A 1 3.40 2.29 -7.01
N THR A 2 3.96 2.98 -6.03
CA THR A 2 4.13 2.52 -4.64
C THR A 2 2.83 2.26 -3.85
N ARG A 3 1.74 3.00 -4.11
CA ARG A 3 0.46 2.85 -3.38
C ARG A 3 -0.11 1.42 -3.45
N GLY A 4 0.03 0.75 -4.59
CA GLY A 4 -0.45 -0.62 -4.77
C GLY A 4 0.35 -1.68 -4.00
N LEU A 5 1.62 -1.41 -3.66
CA LEU A 5 2.46 -2.36 -2.91
C LEU A 5 2.09 -2.42 -1.44
N HIS A 6 1.87 -1.26 -0.82
CA HIS A 6 1.40 -1.19 0.57
C HIS A 6 0.08 -1.94 0.73
N ASP A 7 -0.83 -1.74 -0.22
CA ASP A 7 -2.14 -2.37 -0.24
C ASP A 7 -2.05 -3.89 -0.40
N LYS A 8 -1.15 -4.36 -1.28
CA LYS A 8 -0.88 -5.79 -1.47
C LYS A 8 -0.35 -6.45 -0.19
N LEU A 9 0.64 -5.82 0.47
CA LEU A 9 1.17 -6.34 1.74
C LEU A 9 0.10 -6.35 2.82
N PHE A 10 -0.65 -5.25 2.97
CA PHE A 10 -1.73 -5.14 3.94
C PHE A 10 -2.77 -6.26 3.74
N LYS A 11 -3.27 -6.42 2.52
CA LYS A 11 -4.24 -7.47 2.18
C LYS A 11 -3.69 -8.88 2.35
N LEU A 12 -2.45 -9.12 1.98
CA LEU A 12 -1.81 -10.41 2.12
C LEU A 12 -1.84 -10.91 3.58
N VAL A 13 -1.54 -10.03 4.52
CA VAL A 13 -1.48 -10.39 5.93
C VAL A 13 -2.86 -10.34 6.58
N PHE A 14 -3.56 -9.23 6.45
CA PHE A 14 -4.80 -8.98 7.19
C PHE A 14 -6.07 -9.56 6.55
N SER A 15 -5.98 -10.23 5.40
CA SER A 15 -7.11 -11.06 4.90
C SER A 15 -7.36 -12.29 5.76
N ALA A 16 -6.36 -12.76 6.53
CA ALA A 16 -6.54 -13.86 7.46
C ALA A 16 -7.28 -13.38 8.72
N PRO A 17 -8.38 -14.05 9.11
CA PRO A 17 -9.20 -13.62 10.25
C PRO A 17 -8.42 -13.46 11.55
N ALA A 18 -7.46 -14.34 11.82
CA ALA A 18 -6.62 -14.25 13.02
C ALA A 18 -5.79 -12.96 13.04
N GLU A 19 -5.16 -12.58 11.91
CA GLU A 19 -4.38 -11.34 11.82
C GLU A 19 -5.27 -10.10 11.84
N ALA A 20 -6.43 -10.16 11.18
CA ALA A 20 -7.42 -9.10 11.26
C ALA A 20 -7.92 -8.89 12.69
N ALA A 21 -8.16 -9.98 13.44
CA ALA A 21 -8.55 -9.89 14.85
C ALA A 21 -7.46 -9.25 15.71
N ARG A 22 -6.18 -9.62 15.51
CA ARG A 22 -5.04 -9.00 16.21
C ARG A 22 -4.93 -7.51 15.88
N LEU A 23 -5.08 -7.13 14.60
CA LEU A 23 -5.11 -5.72 14.18
C LEU A 23 -6.26 -4.96 14.85
N LEU A 24 -7.46 -5.54 14.86
CA LEU A 24 -8.64 -4.93 15.48
C LEU A 24 -8.48 -4.79 17.00
N GLN A 25 -7.84 -5.74 17.68
CA GLN A 25 -7.49 -5.61 19.11
C GLN A 25 -6.59 -4.40 19.40
N LEU A 26 -5.71 -4.05 18.46
CA LEU A 26 -4.83 -2.87 18.59
C LEU A 26 -5.54 -1.55 18.24
N ALA A 27 -6.48 -1.61 17.30
CA ALA A 27 -7.11 -0.41 16.72
C ALA A 27 -8.37 0.01 17.48
N LEU A 28 -9.21 -0.94 17.90
CA LEU A 28 -10.51 -0.65 18.50
C LEU A 28 -10.37 -0.10 19.92
N PRO A 29 -11.20 0.87 20.30
CA PRO A 29 -11.27 1.35 21.66
C PRO A 29 -11.79 0.26 22.62
N PRO A 30 -11.41 0.27 23.90
CA PRO A 30 -11.83 -0.73 24.88
C PRO A 30 -13.36 -0.95 24.95
N SER A 31 -14.16 0.11 24.76
CA SER A 31 -15.61 0.04 24.73
C SER A 31 -16.16 -0.86 23.62
N LEU A 32 -15.50 -0.92 22.46
CA LEU A 32 -15.89 -1.84 21.39
C LEU A 32 -15.33 -3.25 21.60
N LEU A 33 -14.12 -3.35 22.15
CA LEU A 33 -13.52 -4.67 22.44
C LEU A 33 -14.33 -5.47 23.47
N THR A 34 -15.04 -4.82 24.39
CA THR A 34 -15.94 -5.50 25.34
C THR A 34 -17.29 -5.94 24.75
N LEU A 35 -17.60 -5.49 23.53
CA LEU A 35 -18.87 -5.77 22.85
C LEU A 35 -18.72 -6.78 21.70
N ILE A 36 -17.54 -6.97 21.14
CA ILE A 36 -17.33 -7.71 19.91
C ILE A 36 -16.53 -8.99 20.19
N ASP A 37 -17.04 -10.12 19.77
CA ASP A 37 -16.30 -11.38 19.83
C ASP A 37 -15.36 -11.53 18.61
N LEU A 38 -14.15 -10.99 18.74
CA LEU A 38 -13.14 -11.07 17.69
C LEU A 38 -12.59 -12.49 17.48
N SER A 39 -12.81 -13.42 18.40
CA SER A 39 -12.39 -14.83 18.22
C SER A 39 -13.22 -15.54 17.14
N ARG A 40 -14.40 -15.00 16.83
CA ARG A 40 -15.32 -15.49 15.80
C ARG A 40 -15.44 -14.54 14.61
N LEU A 41 -14.34 -13.87 14.29
CA LEU A 41 -14.27 -12.96 13.15
C LEU A 41 -14.34 -13.77 11.84
N GLU A 42 -15.30 -13.44 10.99
CA GLU A 42 -15.52 -14.11 9.70
C GLU A 42 -15.26 -13.13 8.54
N PRO A 43 -14.48 -13.54 7.52
CA PRO A 43 -14.32 -12.72 6.32
C PRO A 43 -15.64 -12.63 5.55
N ARG A 44 -15.89 -11.48 4.95
CA ARG A 44 -17.04 -11.26 4.07
C ARG A 44 -16.56 -10.78 2.69
N PRO A 45 -17.26 -11.16 1.61
CA PRO A 45 -16.91 -10.68 0.28
C PRO A 45 -16.88 -9.15 0.22
N VAL A 46 -15.89 -8.61 -0.48
CA VAL A 46 -15.71 -7.16 -0.72
C VAL A 46 -16.31 -6.79 -2.08
N ASP A 47 -17.29 -7.56 -2.59
CA ASP A 47 -17.91 -7.40 -3.91
C ASP A 47 -18.88 -6.19 -3.98
N LEU A 48 -18.74 -5.25 -3.08
CA LEU A 48 -19.37 -3.95 -3.17
C LEU A 48 -18.63 -3.13 -4.24
N ILE A 49 -19.01 -3.29 -5.50
CA ILE A 49 -18.56 -2.45 -6.59
C ILE A 49 -19.45 -1.22 -6.60
N ASP A 50 -18.87 -0.05 -6.53
CA ASP A 50 -19.58 1.17 -6.92
C ASP A 50 -19.72 1.13 -8.44
N GLU A 51 -20.92 0.79 -8.94
CA GLU A 51 -21.21 0.68 -10.39
C GLU A 51 -20.92 1.99 -11.12
N ALA A 52 -20.99 3.14 -10.43
CA ALA A 52 -20.73 4.45 -11.03
C ALA A 52 -19.24 4.76 -11.18
N LEU A 53 -18.37 4.15 -10.36
CA LEU A 53 -16.93 4.43 -10.35
C LEU A 53 -16.06 3.21 -10.71
N GLY A 54 -16.63 2.01 -10.77
CA GLY A 54 -15.88 0.76 -11.03
C GLY A 54 -14.86 0.41 -9.93
N GLU A 55 -14.93 1.06 -8.77
CA GLU A 55 -14.00 0.89 -7.66
C GLU A 55 -14.56 -0.06 -6.59
N ARG A 56 -13.69 -0.88 -6.00
CA ARG A 56 -14.02 -1.69 -4.83
C ARG A 56 -14.22 -0.76 -3.61
N LEU A 57 -15.30 -1.01 -2.86
CA LEU A 57 -15.73 -0.11 -1.78
C LEU A 57 -14.93 -0.21 -0.48
N SER A 58 -14.09 -1.24 -0.26
CA SER A 58 -13.19 -1.31 0.90
C SER A 58 -12.03 -2.26 0.64
N ASP A 59 -10.99 -2.23 1.49
CA ASP A 59 -9.88 -3.16 1.36
C ASP A 59 -10.23 -4.53 1.93
N LEU A 60 -10.77 -4.58 3.15
CA LEU A 60 -11.16 -5.82 3.82
C LEU A 60 -12.50 -5.63 4.55
N ARG A 61 -13.30 -6.69 4.57
CA ARG A 61 -14.59 -6.71 5.25
C ARG A 61 -14.70 -7.96 6.09
N PHE A 62 -15.06 -7.77 7.35
CA PHE A 62 -15.31 -8.87 8.29
C PHE A 62 -16.64 -8.67 9.00
N ALA A 63 -17.16 -9.76 9.54
CA ALA A 63 -18.27 -9.73 10.47
C ALA A 63 -17.89 -10.48 11.74
N ALA A 64 -18.38 -10.03 12.89
CA ALA A 64 -18.22 -10.68 14.18
C ALA A 64 -19.53 -10.62 14.97
N PRO A 65 -19.83 -11.61 15.82
CA PRO A 65 -20.99 -11.54 16.70
C PRO A 65 -20.78 -10.54 17.82
N LEU A 66 -21.85 -9.92 18.28
CA LEU A 66 -21.84 -9.14 19.50
C LEU A 66 -21.98 -10.05 20.72
N LEU A 67 -21.16 -9.82 21.74
CA LEU A 67 -21.22 -10.54 23.00
C LEU A 67 -22.56 -10.29 23.69
N GLY A 68 -23.23 -11.38 24.09
CA GLY A 68 -24.52 -11.31 24.78
C GLY A 68 -25.73 -10.98 23.90
N ALA A 69 -25.59 -10.98 22.58
CA ALA A 69 -26.68 -10.69 21.63
C ALA A 69 -26.64 -11.66 20.43
N GLU A 70 -27.79 -11.93 19.82
CA GLU A 70 -27.90 -12.66 18.55
C GLU A 70 -27.64 -11.77 17.32
N SER A 71 -26.84 -10.73 17.48
CA SER A 71 -26.57 -9.71 16.46
C SER A 71 -25.13 -9.75 16.01
N TRP A 72 -24.90 -9.34 14.76
CA TRP A 72 -23.59 -9.25 14.16
C TRP A 72 -23.22 -7.81 13.82
N ILE A 73 -21.93 -7.51 13.91
CA ILE A 73 -21.35 -6.23 13.48
C ILE A 73 -20.47 -6.47 12.26
N THR A 74 -20.53 -5.55 11.32
CA THR A 74 -19.61 -5.50 10.17
C THR A 74 -18.47 -4.55 10.46
N LEU A 75 -17.24 -5.00 10.25
CA LEU A 75 -16.00 -4.22 10.36
C LEU A 75 -15.44 -4.01 8.95
N LEU A 76 -15.35 -2.75 8.55
CA LEU A 76 -14.73 -2.35 7.28
C LEU A 76 -13.33 -1.85 7.58
N ILE A 77 -12.31 -2.60 7.18
CA ILE A 77 -10.92 -2.22 7.39
C ILE A 77 -10.40 -1.58 6.11
N GLU A 78 -9.95 -0.35 6.23
CA GLU A 78 -9.43 0.49 5.15
C GLU A 78 -7.99 0.86 5.43
N HIS A 79 -7.12 0.68 4.46
CA HIS A 79 -5.71 1.03 4.55
C HIS A 79 -5.43 2.34 3.83
N GLN A 80 -4.71 3.26 4.47
CA GLN A 80 -4.38 4.56 3.92
C GLN A 80 -2.89 4.86 4.01
N SER A 81 -2.22 4.96 2.86
CA SER A 81 -0.83 5.39 2.77
C SER A 81 -0.66 6.91 2.66
N GLN A 82 -1.77 7.65 2.53
CA GLN A 82 -1.83 9.11 2.49
C GLN A 82 -3.12 9.57 3.15
N ALA A 83 -3.11 10.77 3.74
CA ALA A 83 -4.32 11.39 4.24
C ALA A 83 -5.27 11.74 3.08
N ASP A 84 -6.52 11.31 3.19
CA ASP A 84 -7.58 11.59 2.22
C ASP A 84 -8.62 12.51 2.85
N PRO A 85 -8.75 13.76 2.38
CA PRO A 85 -9.71 14.71 2.96
C PRO A 85 -11.17 14.28 2.74
N THR A 86 -11.43 13.40 1.77
CA THR A 86 -12.79 12.93 1.45
C THR A 86 -13.12 11.58 2.07
N LEU A 87 -12.20 11.02 2.85
CA LEU A 87 -12.35 9.69 3.45
C LEU A 87 -13.67 9.50 4.22
N PRO A 88 -14.15 10.45 5.06
CA PRO A 88 -15.41 10.25 5.78
C PRO A 88 -16.61 10.08 4.84
N LEU A 89 -16.63 10.81 3.72
CA LEU A 89 -17.67 10.67 2.71
C LEU A 89 -17.60 9.32 2.00
N ARG A 90 -16.39 8.85 1.72
CA ARG A 90 -16.16 7.53 1.13
C ARG A 90 -16.61 6.42 2.07
N LEU A 91 -16.30 6.50 3.36
CA LEU A 91 -16.74 5.54 4.37
C LEU A 91 -18.26 5.50 4.56
N LEU A 92 -18.95 6.64 4.48
CA LEU A 92 -20.40 6.66 4.46
C LEU A 92 -20.96 5.90 3.26
N ARG A 93 -20.36 6.06 2.08
CA ARG A 93 -20.75 5.33 0.87
C ARG A 93 -20.56 3.82 1.07
N TYR A 94 -19.43 3.39 1.65
CA TYR A 94 -19.17 1.97 1.93
C TYR A 94 -20.18 1.41 2.94
N THR A 95 -20.47 2.14 4.01
CA THR A 95 -21.49 1.76 5.01
C THR A 95 -22.86 1.59 4.36
N ARG A 96 -23.26 2.54 3.52
CA ARG A 96 -24.50 2.47 2.74
C ARG A 96 -24.53 1.22 1.85
N GLY A 97 -23.46 0.92 1.13
CA GLY A 97 -23.36 -0.26 0.27
C GLY A 97 -23.54 -1.56 1.06
N VAL A 98 -22.96 -1.67 2.27
CA VAL A 98 -23.21 -2.81 3.17
C VAL A 98 -24.70 -2.92 3.54
N TRP A 99 -25.34 -1.81 3.89
CA TRP A 99 -26.74 -1.81 4.24
C TRP A 99 -27.62 -2.26 3.07
N GLU A 100 -27.39 -1.74 1.87
CA GLU A 100 -28.13 -2.09 0.66
C GLU A 100 -27.97 -3.58 0.32
N GLN A 101 -26.76 -4.09 0.36
CA GLN A 101 -26.49 -5.51 0.10
C GLN A 101 -27.19 -6.42 1.09
N LEU A 102 -27.07 -6.17 2.40
CA LEU A 102 -27.68 -7.02 3.42
C LEU A 102 -29.21 -6.89 3.42
N ARG A 103 -29.75 -5.72 3.10
CA ARG A 103 -31.20 -5.55 2.87
C ARG A 103 -31.69 -6.35 1.68
N ALA A 104 -30.95 -6.35 0.57
CA ALA A 104 -31.26 -7.17 -0.60
C ALA A 104 -31.22 -8.68 -0.30
N GLN A 105 -30.38 -9.09 0.67
CA GLN A 105 -30.30 -10.47 1.18
C GLN A 105 -31.38 -10.80 2.23
N GLY A 106 -32.30 -9.89 2.51
CA GLY A 106 -33.43 -10.12 3.40
C GLY A 106 -33.24 -9.68 4.87
N ALA A 107 -32.19 -8.92 5.17
CA ALA A 107 -32.01 -8.39 6.52
C ALA A 107 -33.18 -7.46 6.89
N ARG A 108 -33.81 -7.70 8.05
CA ARG A 108 -34.98 -6.92 8.54
C ARG A 108 -34.58 -5.54 9.08
N GLY A 109 -33.40 -5.44 9.70
CA GLY A 109 -32.83 -4.20 10.25
C GLY A 109 -31.58 -3.77 9.52
N LEU A 110 -31.08 -2.56 9.80
CA LEU A 110 -29.75 -2.15 9.35
C LEU A 110 -28.68 -2.82 10.21
N PRO A 111 -27.70 -3.49 9.59
CA PRO A 111 -26.58 -4.05 10.34
C PRO A 111 -25.72 -2.92 10.93
N LEU A 112 -25.11 -3.19 12.08
CA LEU A 112 -24.09 -2.32 12.65
C LEU A 112 -22.83 -2.39 11.75
N VAL A 113 -22.30 -1.24 11.42
CA VAL A 113 -21.07 -1.12 10.60
C VAL A 113 -20.11 -0.17 11.30
N VAL A 114 -18.88 -0.63 11.51
CA VAL A 114 -17.78 0.21 12.05
C VAL A 114 -16.65 0.25 11.05
N PRO A 115 -16.37 1.41 10.44
CA PRO A 115 -15.17 1.60 9.65
C PRO A 115 -13.95 1.70 10.56
N VAL A 116 -12.88 0.99 10.19
CA VAL A 116 -11.57 1.03 10.85
C VAL A 116 -10.53 1.42 9.82
N VAL A 117 -9.82 2.50 10.06
CA VAL A 117 -8.81 3.04 9.14
C VAL A 117 -7.43 2.84 9.74
N VAL A 118 -6.57 2.12 9.02
CA VAL A 118 -5.16 1.98 9.35
C VAL A 118 -4.36 2.91 8.45
N CYS A 119 -3.64 3.86 9.05
CA CYS A 119 -2.90 4.88 8.33
C CYS A 119 -1.41 4.83 8.61
N HIS A 120 -0.58 5.00 7.56
CA HIS A 120 0.86 5.21 7.65
C HIS A 120 1.31 6.32 6.68
N ALA A 121 0.65 7.45 6.72
CA ALA A 121 0.95 8.61 5.88
C ALA A 121 2.35 9.21 6.18
N PRO A 122 2.92 10.07 5.29
CA PRO A 122 4.20 10.74 5.56
C PRO A 122 4.19 11.66 6.78
N ARG A 123 3.00 12.10 7.20
CA ARG A 123 2.76 12.94 8.37
C ARG A 123 1.57 12.39 9.14
N PRO A 124 1.46 12.66 10.46
CA PRO A 124 0.28 12.31 11.23
C PRO A 124 -1.00 12.81 10.57
N TRP A 125 -2.08 12.04 10.74
CA TRP A 125 -3.36 12.34 10.11
C TRP A 125 -3.84 13.75 10.44
N SER A 126 -3.95 14.62 9.43
CA SER A 126 -4.37 16.02 9.57
C SER A 126 -5.67 16.35 8.81
N SER A 127 -6.21 15.41 8.04
CA SER A 127 -7.47 15.61 7.30
C SER A 127 -8.69 15.40 8.22
N ALA A 128 -9.87 15.80 7.72
CA ALA A 128 -11.14 15.53 8.40
C ALA A 128 -11.26 14.04 8.77
N ARG A 129 -11.65 13.78 10.03
CA ARG A 129 -11.86 12.40 10.54
C ARG A 129 -13.34 12.02 10.54
N THR A 130 -14.23 13.00 10.53
CA THR A 130 -15.66 12.79 10.64
C THR A 130 -16.40 13.52 9.52
N LEU A 131 -17.61 13.06 9.20
CA LEU A 131 -18.47 13.77 8.26
C LEU A 131 -18.78 15.18 8.73
N ARG A 132 -18.95 15.35 10.05
CA ARG A 132 -19.17 16.66 10.67
C ARG A 132 -18.08 17.68 10.29
N ALA A 133 -16.83 17.23 10.20
CA ALA A 133 -15.69 18.09 9.87
C ALA A 133 -15.62 18.51 8.38
N LEU A 134 -16.49 17.95 7.53
CA LEU A 134 -16.58 18.30 6.11
C LEU A 134 -17.65 19.37 5.82
N TYR A 135 -18.52 19.69 6.79
CA TYR A 135 -19.53 20.72 6.58
C TYR A 135 -18.93 22.11 6.71
N ASP A 136 -19.22 22.97 5.76
CA ASP A 136 -18.88 24.39 5.78
C ASP A 136 -20.02 25.16 6.49
N ALA A 137 -20.02 25.10 7.83
CA ALA A 137 -21.02 25.74 8.67
C ALA A 137 -20.46 26.10 10.05
N PRO A 138 -21.00 27.16 10.74
CA PRO A 138 -20.61 27.49 12.10
C PRO A 138 -20.86 26.34 13.08
N ALA A 139 -20.01 26.24 14.12
CA ALA A 139 -20.10 25.17 15.11
C ALA A 139 -21.48 25.10 15.79
N GLU A 140 -22.06 26.24 16.12
CA GLU A 140 -23.38 26.36 16.77
C GLU A 140 -24.49 25.78 15.88
N ALA A 141 -24.42 25.99 14.57
CA ALA A 141 -25.36 25.41 13.61
C ALA A 141 -25.20 23.88 13.52
N LEU A 142 -23.95 23.41 13.50
CA LEU A 142 -23.66 21.98 13.47
C LEU A 142 -24.08 21.28 14.77
N ASP A 143 -24.00 21.95 15.92
CA ASP A 143 -24.49 21.41 17.19
C ASP A 143 -26.01 21.32 17.22
N ALA A 144 -26.71 22.35 16.76
CA ALA A 144 -28.18 22.37 16.68
C ALA A 144 -28.70 21.31 15.68
N LEU A 145 -27.98 21.07 14.61
CA LEU A 145 -28.34 20.11 13.54
C LEU A 145 -27.79 18.70 13.76
N ALA A 146 -27.02 18.47 14.81
CA ALA A 146 -26.35 17.17 15.05
C ALA A 146 -27.29 15.95 14.94
N PRO A 147 -28.54 15.96 15.44
CA PRO A 147 -29.46 14.83 15.30
C PRO A 147 -29.87 14.50 13.86
N TYR A 148 -29.66 15.43 12.94
CA TYR A 148 -30.05 15.32 11.52
C TYR A 148 -28.86 15.03 10.59
N LEU A 149 -27.64 15.08 11.12
CA LEU A 149 -26.46 14.83 10.33
C LEU A 149 -26.12 13.32 10.31
N PRO A 150 -25.79 12.75 9.13
CA PRO A 150 -25.34 11.38 9.06
C PRO A 150 -23.97 11.23 9.74
N SER A 151 -23.71 10.05 10.31
CA SER A 151 -22.43 9.68 10.87
C SER A 151 -21.99 8.33 10.31
N ALA A 152 -20.71 8.23 9.96
CA ALA A 152 -19.98 7.00 9.63
C ALA A 152 -18.52 7.18 10.07
N ASP A 153 -18.35 7.68 11.29
CA ASP A 153 -17.05 8.08 11.82
C ASP A 153 -16.16 6.85 12.03
N PRO A 154 -14.93 6.83 11.51
CA PRO A 154 -14.05 5.69 11.64
C PRO A 154 -13.33 5.64 12.99
N VAL A 155 -12.96 4.42 13.37
CA VAL A 155 -11.85 4.22 14.30
C VAL A 155 -10.55 4.40 13.50
N LEU A 156 -9.75 5.41 13.86
CA LEU A 156 -8.48 5.70 13.19
C LEU A 156 -7.30 5.11 13.99
N TYR A 157 -6.59 4.18 13.38
CA TYR A 157 -5.33 3.64 13.88
C TYR A 157 -4.17 4.22 13.05
N ASP A 158 -3.66 5.38 13.48
CA ASP A 158 -2.55 6.07 12.81
C ASP A 158 -1.21 5.56 13.35
N LEU A 159 -0.42 4.92 12.47
CA LEU A 159 0.93 4.41 12.80
C LEU A 159 1.97 5.52 12.84
N THR A 160 1.74 6.62 12.12
CA THR A 160 2.73 7.67 11.89
C THR A 160 3.27 8.31 13.17
N PRO A 161 2.43 8.69 14.16
CA PRO A 161 2.92 9.29 15.40
C PRO A 161 3.43 8.26 16.41
N ARG A 162 3.32 6.96 16.15
CA ARG A 162 3.69 5.90 17.10
C ARG A 162 5.18 5.58 17.02
N SER A 163 5.81 5.32 18.16
CA SER A 163 7.12 4.66 18.19
C SER A 163 6.95 3.16 17.94
N ASP A 164 8.05 2.47 17.58
CA ASP A 164 8.04 1.01 17.36
C ASP A 164 7.60 0.24 18.61
N ALA A 165 7.96 0.73 19.80
CA ALA A 165 7.53 0.17 21.07
C ALA A 165 6.01 0.29 21.32
N GLN A 166 5.35 1.28 20.69
CA GLN A 166 3.90 1.49 20.78
C GLN A 166 3.11 0.68 19.72
N ILE A 167 3.80 0.07 18.76
CA ILE A 167 3.19 -0.82 17.78
C ILE A 167 3.17 -2.22 18.40
N GLY A 168 2.00 -2.62 18.84
CA GLY A 168 1.76 -3.94 19.43
C GLY A 168 1.54 -5.02 18.37
N GLY A 169 1.04 -6.17 18.85
CA GLY A 169 0.74 -7.35 18.03
C GLY A 169 1.82 -8.40 18.10
N GLU A 170 1.56 -9.51 17.45
CA GLU A 170 2.44 -10.67 17.37
C GLU A 170 2.97 -10.83 15.95
N ALA A 171 4.06 -11.54 15.79
CA ALA A 171 4.69 -11.96 14.54
C ALA A 171 4.27 -11.19 13.28
N ALA A 172 3.37 -11.77 12.48
CA ALA A 172 2.96 -11.23 11.19
C ALA A 172 2.29 -9.84 11.30
N THR A 173 1.39 -9.64 12.28
CA THR A 173 0.73 -8.35 12.50
C THR A 173 1.74 -7.26 12.82
N ARG A 174 2.59 -7.47 13.83
CA ARG A 174 3.54 -6.45 14.28
C ARG A 174 4.60 -6.14 13.23
N LEU A 175 5.19 -7.17 12.61
CA LEU A 175 6.18 -6.97 11.55
C LEU A 175 5.60 -6.16 10.39
N THR A 176 4.39 -6.51 9.93
CA THR A 176 3.72 -5.79 8.85
C THR A 176 3.46 -4.33 9.20
N LEU A 177 2.98 -4.05 10.41
CA LEU A 177 2.73 -2.66 10.84
C LEU A 177 4.02 -1.85 10.95
N LEU A 178 5.13 -2.46 11.42
CA LEU A 178 6.45 -1.83 11.45
C LEU A 178 6.97 -1.54 10.04
N LEU A 179 6.88 -2.50 9.12
CA LEU A 179 7.29 -2.29 7.73
C LEU A 179 6.47 -1.21 7.03
N LEU A 180 5.15 -1.14 7.28
CA LEU A 180 4.31 -0.06 6.76
C LEU A 180 4.69 1.29 7.36
N ARG A 181 4.94 1.37 8.66
CA ARG A 181 5.36 2.60 9.34
C ARG A 181 6.66 3.13 8.77
N HIS A 182 7.65 2.25 8.57
CA HIS A 182 8.98 2.58 8.04
C HIS A 182 9.09 2.55 6.52
N ALA A 183 7.98 2.38 5.80
CA ALA A 183 7.96 2.20 4.35
C ALA A 183 8.58 3.37 3.54
N ARG A 184 8.85 4.51 4.18
CA ARG A 184 9.45 5.70 3.57
C ARG A 184 10.85 6.01 4.10
N ASP A 185 11.33 5.23 5.03
CA ASP A 185 12.67 5.38 5.59
C ASP A 185 13.71 4.95 4.55
N ASP A 186 14.93 5.39 4.70
CA ASP A 186 15.98 5.16 3.71
C ASP A 186 16.39 3.69 3.63
N ASP A 187 16.27 2.96 4.73
CA ASP A 187 16.61 1.54 4.77
C ASP A 187 15.56 0.68 5.50
N LEU A 188 14.67 0.09 4.70
CA LEU A 188 13.64 -0.82 5.19
C LEU A 188 14.23 -2.19 5.58
N TRP A 189 15.43 -2.53 5.07
CA TRP A 189 16.15 -3.74 5.45
C TRP A 189 16.60 -3.70 6.91
N ASP A 190 17.04 -2.54 7.41
CA ASP A 190 17.40 -2.37 8.82
C ASP A 190 16.20 -2.66 9.72
N THR A 191 15.00 -2.23 9.31
CA THR A 191 13.77 -2.55 10.05
C THR A 191 13.52 -4.05 10.10
N LEU A 192 13.74 -4.78 9.00
CA LEU A 192 13.59 -6.23 8.96
C LEU A 192 14.62 -6.92 9.87
N CYS A 193 15.90 -6.54 9.75
CA CYS A 193 16.99 -7.11 10.54
C CYS A 193 16.81 -6.88 12.04
N ALA A 194 16.46 -5.66 12.46
CA ALA A 194 16.18 -5.31 13.83
C ALA A 194 14.97 -6.10 14.42
N ASN A 195 14.08 -6.60 13.55
CA ASN A 195 12.92 -7.37 13.93
C ASN A 195 12.99 -8.83 13.46
N ARG A 196 14.20 -9.37 13.32
CA ARG A 196 14.45 -10.77 12.93
C ARG A 196 13.59 -11.79 13.68
N PRO A 197 13.41 -11.75 15.02
CA PRO A 197 12.56 -12.71 15.71
C PRO A 197 11.09 -12.69 15.25
N LEU A 198 10.56 -11.54 14.85
CA LEU A 198 9.21 -11.44 14.29
C LEU A 198 9.15 -12.04 12.88
N PHE A 199 10.22 -11.92 12.10
CA PHE A 199 10.31 -12.52 10.79
C PHE A 199 10.40 -14.05 10.88
N GLU A 200 11.19 -14.59 11.80
CA GLU A 200 11.26 -16.04 12.07
C GLU A 200 9.91 -16.60 12.54
N ALA A 201 9.22 -15.87 13.42
CA ALA A 201 7.88 -16.26 13.87
C ALA A 201 6.86 -16.19 12.72
N LEU A 202 6.93 -15.20 11.85
CA LEU A 202 6.08 -15.10 10.64
C LEU A 202 6.29 -16.32 9.74
N ILE A 203 7.53 -16.77 9.52
CA ILE A 203 7.83 -17.97 8.73
C ILE A 203 7.16 -19.19 9.37
N THR A 204 7.29 -19.34 10.69
CA THR A 204 6.72 -20.45 11.44
C THR A 204 5.19 -20.47 11.38
N GLU A 205 4.55 -19.32 11.52
CA GLU A 205 3.08 -19.20 11.59
C GLU A 205 2.42 -19.17 10.20
N ARG A 206 3.08 -18.58 9.19
CA ARG A 206 2.45 -18.29 7.90
C ARG A 206 3.18 -18.92 6.71
N GLY A 207 4.33 -19.54 6.96
CA GLY A 207 5.13 -20.24 5.95
C GLY A 207 5.97 -19.34 5.06
N LEU A 208 6.84 -19.97 4.28
CA LEU A 208 7.84 -19.31 3.41
C LEU A 208 7.19 -18.43 2.33
N GLY A 209 5.99 -18.77 1.83
CA GLY A 209 5.33 -17.99 0.78
C GLY A 209 4.97 -16.57 1.22
N VAL A 210 4.46 -16.40 2.46
CA VAL A 210 4.17 -15.07 3.03
C VAL A 210 5.48 -14.33 3.32
N ALA A 211 6.49 -15.02 3.85
CA ALA A 211 7.80 -14.45 4.10
C ALA A 211 8.46 -13.92 2.81
N SER A 212 8.43 -14.70 1.74
CA SER A 212 8.93 -14.28 0.41
C SER A 212 8.19 -13.03 -0.11
N ALA A 213 6.89 -12.94 0.09
CA ALA A 213 6.12 -11.76 -0.31
C ALA A 213 6.48 -10.52 0.53
N VAL A 214 6.77 -10.69 1.83
CA VAL A 214 7.30 -9.63 2.70
C VAL A 214 8.68 -9.16 2.20
N LEU A 215 9.60 -10.08 1.86
CA LEU A 215 10.91 -9.74 1.32
C LEU A 215 10.81 -8.98 0.00
N ARG A 216 9.92 -9.40 -0.90
CA ARG A 216 9.66 -8.67 -2.15
C ARG A 216 9.15 -7.27 -1.88
N TYR A 217 8.23 -7.10 -0.92
CA TYR A 217 7.77 -5.77 -0.51
C TYR A 217 8.93 -4.90 -0.01
N VAL A 218 9.81 -5.44 0.86
CA VAL A 218 10.98 -4.71 1.37
C VAL A 218 11.92 -4.33 0.23
N LEU A 219 12.14 -5.22 -0.74
CA LEU A 219 12.99 -4.98 -1.90
C LEU A 219 12.40 -3.91 -2.84
N GLU A 220 11.08 -3.97 -3.10
CA GLU A 220 10.41 -3.01 -4.00
C GLU A 220 10.23 -1.62 -3.37
N MET A 221 10.10 -1.56 -2.05
CA MET A 221 9.95 -0.31 -1.31
C MET A 221 11.26 0.30 -0.84
N GLY A 222 12.25 -0.56 -0.56
CA GLY A 222 13.59 -0.14 -0.14
C GLY A 222 14.31 0.66 -1.22
N ARG A 223 15.00 1.71 -0.81
CA ARG A 223 15.81 2.54 -1.73
C ARG A 223 17.13 1.89 -2.07
N ARG A 224 17.55 0.92 -1.28
CA ARG A 224 18.79 0.14 -1.44
C ARG A 224 18.47 -1.33 -1.55
N GLY A 225 19.35 -2.08 -2.18
CA GLY A 225 19.31 -3.53 -2.13
C GLY A 225 19.61 -4.07 -0.72
N PRO A 226 19.41 -5.38 -0.48
CA PRO A 226 19.68 -5.99 0.79
C PRO A 226 21.16 -5.83 1.19
N SER A 227 21.41 -5.41 2.44
CA SER A 227 22.77 -5.40 3.03
C SER A 227 23.28 -6.82 3.23
N ASP A 228 24.59 -6.98 3.48
CA ASP A 228 25.17 -8.29 3.80
C ASP A 228 24.53 -8.91 5.04
N GLU A 229 24.16 -8.09 6.03
CA GLU A 229 23.43 -8.52 7.22
C GLU A 229 22.03 -9.04 6.86
N ALA A 230 21.28 -8.31 6.02
CA ALA A 230 19.97 -8.75 5.56
C ALA A 230 20.03 -10.06 4.79
N ARG A 231 21.02 -10.21 3.92
CA ARG A 231 21.26 -11.46 3.19
C ARG A 231 21.60 -12.63 4.12
N MET A 232 22.40 -12.38 5.15
CA MET A 232 22.71 -13.38 6.17
C MET A 232 21.43 -13.82 6.90
N VAL A 233 20.59 -12.87 7.33
CA VAL A 233 19.30 -13.17 7.97
C VAL A 233 18.43 -14.02 7.05
N ILE A 234 18.34 -13.70 5.76
CA ILE A 234 17.53 -14.45 4.79
C ILE A 234 18.05 -15.88 4.63
N ARG A 235 19.37 -16.07 4.46
CA ARG A 235 19.98 -17.39 4.33
C ARG A 235 19.78 -18.26 5.56
N GLU A 236 19.94 -17.70 6.74
CA GLU A 236 19.76 -18.42 8.01
C GLU A 236 18.31 -18.79 8.28
N THR A 237 17.35 -17.96 7.86
CA THR A 237 15.92 -18.17 8.16
C THR A 237 15.16 -18.90 7.06
N MET A 238 15.53 -18.71 5.79
CA MET A 238 14.82 -19.24 4.62
C MET A 238 15.69 -20.13 3.71
N GLY A 239 17.01 -20.17 3.91
CA GLY A 239 17.96 -20.92 3.10
C GLY A 239 18.58 -20.12 1.94
N GLU A 240 19.67 -20.67 1.37
CA GLU A 240 20.43 -20.00 0.28
C GLU A 240 19.58 -19.74 -0.97
N ALA A 241 18.71 -20.69 -1.35
CA ALA A 241 17.84 -20.53 -2.51
C ALA A 241 16.93 -19.29 -2.42
N ALA A 242 16.48 -18.92 -1.23
CA ALA A 242 15.64 -17.73 -1.04
C ALA A 242 16.44 -16.42 -1.24
N ASP A 243 17.71 -16.38 -0.84
CA ASP A 243 18.61 -15.25 -1.10
C ASP A 243 18.88 -15.09 -2.60
N ASP A 244 19.16 -16.21 -3.30
CA ASP A 244 19.38 -16.21 -4.74
C ASP A 244 18.13 -15.78 -5.53
N ASP A 245 16.95 -16.27 -5.17
CA ASP A 245 15.67 -15.87 -5.76
C ASP A 245 15.39 -14.38 -5.56
N LEU A 246 15.70 -13.84 -4.38
CA LEU A 246 15.52 -12.43 -4.08
C LEU A 246 16.47 -11.55 -4.91
N LEU A 247 17.73 -11.97 -5.08
CA LEU A 247 18.70 -11.27 -5.92
C LEU A 247 18.26 -11.27 -7.39
N HIS A 248 17.83 -12.43 -7.89
CA HIS A 248 17.31 -12.53 -9.25
C HIS A 248 16.09 -11.62 -9.48
N TYR A 249 15.17 -11.59 -8.54
CA TYR A 249 14.01 -10.68 -8.58
C TYR A 249 14.43 -9.20 -8.56
N GLY A 250 15.43 -8.85 -7.75
CA GLY A 250 16.02 -7.50 -7.72
C GLY A 250 16.65 -7.09 -9.05
N ASP A 251 17.34 -8.02 -9.74
CA ASP A 251 17.89 -7.79 -11.07
C ASP A 251 16.78 -7.57 -12.12
N GLN A 252 15.71 -8.38 -12.05
CA GLN A 252 14.53 -8.20 -12.90
C GLN A 252 13.90 -6.81 -12.71
N LEU A 253 13.70 -6.37 -11.49
CA LEU A 253 13.13 -5.04 -11.19
C LEU A 253 14.03 -3.91 -11.74
N ARG A 254 15.34 -4.04 -11.64
CA ARG A 254 16.30 -3.06 -12.20
C ARG A 254 16.19 -3.01 -13.73
N GLN A 255 16.11 -4.16 -14.39
CA GLN A 255 15.95 -4.24 -15.84
C GLN A 255 14.62 -3.64 -16.31
N GLU A 256 13.52 -3.98 -15.66
CA GLU A 256 12.19 -3.41 -15.96
C GLU A 256 12.15 -1.89 -15.72
N GLY A 257 12.76 -1.43 -14.62
CA GLY A 257 12.88 0.00 -14.32
C GLY A 257 13.69 0.74 -15.37
N ALA A 258 14.82 0.19 -15.80
CA ALA A 258 15.64 0.75 -16.86
C ALA A 258 14.91 0.78 -18.21
N ALA A 259 14.21 -0.30 -18.57
CA ALA A 259 13.41 -0.37 -19.78
C ALA A 259 12.25 0.65 -19.77
N HIS A 260 11.58 0.81 -18.63
CA HIS A 260 10.51 1.79 -18.46
C HIS A 260 11.04 3.23 -18.55
N ALA A 261 12.12 3.55 -17.85
CA ALA A 261 12.76 4.87 -17.90
C ALA A 261 13.19 5.21 -19.34
N ARG A 262 13.78 4.24 -20.04
CA ARG A 262 14.14 4.37 -21.45
C ARG A 262 12.93 4.67 -22.32
N ARG A 263 11.83 3.94 -22.15
CA ARG A 263 10.58 4.16 -22.91
C ARG A 263 10.02 5.57 -22.70
N LEU A 264 10.00 6.06 -21.46
CA LEU A 264 9.54 7.42 -21.15
C LEU A 264 10.47 8.48 -21.77
N LEU A 265 11.79 8.27 -21.73
CA LEU A 265 12.76 9.14 -22.35
C LEU A 265 12.51 9.22 -23.87
N PHE A 266 12.32 8.08 -24.54
CA PHE A 266 12.04 8.06 -25.99
C PHE A 266 10.73 8.78 -26.36
N ILE A 267 9.67 8.61 -25.56
CA ILE A 267 8.40 9.33 -25.77
C ILE A 267 8.65 10.85 -25.67
N SER A 268 9.40 11.29 -24.64
CA SER A 268 9.73 12.69 -24.43
C SER A 268 10.58 13.27 -25.57
N LEU A 269 11.59 12.53 -26.02
CA LEU A 269 12.45 12.94 -27.12
C LEU A 269 11.69 13.06 -28.45
N ARG A 270 10.79 12.14 -28.74
CA ARG A 270 9.94 12.19 -29.97
C ARG A 270 8.95 13.34 -29.96
N ALA A 271 8.51 13.80 -28.80
CA ALA A 271 7.61 14.94 -28.65
C ALA A 271 8.35 16.30 -28.57
N GLY A 272 9.69 16.29 -28.48
CA GLY A 272 10.54 17.45 -28.24
C GLY A 272 11.44 17.85 -29.42
N PRO A 273 12.60 18.47 -29.14
CA PRO A 273 13.50 19.02 -30.16
C PRO A 273 14.14 17.97 -31.09
N TYR A 274 13.99 16.70 -30.80
CA TYR A 274 14.53 15.60 -31.58
C TYR A 274 13.50 14.87 -32.46
N ALA A 275 12.28 15.42 -32.60
CA ALA A 275 11.20 14.81 -33.39
C ALA A 275 11.57 14.60 -34.86
N SER A 276 12.49 15.38 -35.42
CA SER A 276 12.96 15.32 -36.80
C SER A 276 14.07 14.30 -37.07
N LEU A 277 14.48 13.51 -36.07
CA LEU A 277 15.53 12.50 -36.25
C LEU A 277 15.07 11.41 -37.24
N PRO A 278 15.93 10.95 -38.16
CA PRO A 278 15.66 9.85 -39.06
C PRO A 278 15.63 8.52 -38.32
N ASP A 279 14.95 7.52 -38.90
CA ASP A 279 14.74 6.19 -38.27
C ASP A 279 16.04 5.52 -37.83
N TRP A 280 17.10 5.58 -38.64
CA TRP A 280 18.39 4.99 -38.25
C TRP A 280 18.99 5.60 -36.97
N ALA A 281 18.75 6.88 -36.72
CA ALA A 281 19.20 7.54 -35.50
C ALA A 281 18.38 7.07 -34.28
N TRP A 282 17.08 6.86 -34.46
CA TRP A 282 16.21 6.26 -33.45
C TRP A 282 16.62 4.83 -33.13
N ASP A 283 16.97 4.01 -34.13
CA ASP A 283 17.44 2.65 -33.93
C ASP A 283 18.72 2.64 -33.11
N ARG A 284 19.69 3.52 -33.46
CA ARG A 284 20.95 3.62 -32.73
C ARG A 284 20.77 4.10 -31.29
N LEU A 285 19.89 5.08 -31.04
CA LEU A 285 19.52 5.48 -29.69
C LEU A 285 18.85 4.34 -28.93
N ASN A 286 18.05 3.51 -29.60
CA ASN A 286 17.39 2.39 -29.00
C ASN A 286 18.33 1.24 -28.61
N GLU A 287 19.44 1.07 -29.28
CA GLU A 287 20.46 0.05 -29.01
C GLU A 287 21.51 0.51 -27.98
N ALA A 288 21.69 1.80 -27.78
CA ALA A 288 22.71 2.36 -26.90
C ALA A 288 22.48 2.02 -25.42
N ALA A 289 23.52 1.92 -24.61
CA ALA A 289 23.44 1.83 -23.16
C ALA A 289 22.88 3.13 -22.55
N LEU A 290 22.31 3.06 -21.34
CA LEU A 290 21.64 4.22 -20.73
C LEU A 290 22.61 5.37 -20.45
N ASP A 291 23.81 5.06 -19.99
CA ASP A 291 24.90 6.02 -19.74
C ASP A 291 25.42 6.68 -21.04
N GLU A 292 25.38 5.94 -22.14
CA GLU A 292 25.73 6.45 -23.45
C GLU A 292 24.65 7.40 -23.99
N LEU A 293 23.38 7.06 -23.80
CA LEU A 293 22.24 7.93 -24.10
C LEU A 293 22.30 9.25 -23.33
N GLU A 294 22.50 9.18 -22.01
CA GLU A 294 22.61 10.37 -21.15
C GLU A 294 23.76 11.28 -21.60
N ARG A 295 24.90 10.70 -21.96
CA ARG A 295 26.05 11.43 -22.47
C ARG A 295 25.74 12.17 -23.77
N TRP A 296 25.14 11.49 -24.74
CA TRP A 296 24.77 12.11 -26.02
C TRP A 296 23.75 13.22 -25.85
N LEU A 297 22.70 13.00 -25.05
CA LEU A 297 21.66 14.00 -24.81
C LEU A 297 22.17 15.20 -24.01
N THR A 298 23.16 15.02 -23.15
CA THR A 298 23.81 16.13 -22.44
C THR A 298 24.66 16.98 -23.37
N GLN A 299 25.25 16.39 -24.40
CA GLN A 299 26.12 17.06 -25.35
C GLN A 299 25.38 17.65 -26.56
N ALA A 300 24.17 17.21 -26.83
CA ALA A 300 23.39 17.57 -28.00
C ALA A 300 22.11 18.34 -27.61
N PRO A 301 22.11 19.69 -27.68
CA PRO A 301 20.92 20.47 -27.36
C PRO A 301 19.81 20.39 -28.42
N ASP A 302 20.13 19.89 -29.62
CA ASP A 302 19.21 19.80 -30.78
C ASP A 302 19.47 18.53 -31.62
N ALA A 303 18.56 18.27 -32.58
CA ALA A 303 18.62 17.11 -33.44
C ALA A 303 19.84 17.09 -34.37
N GLU A 304 20.32 18.22 -34.83
CA GLU A 304 21.48 18.34 -35.75
C GLU A 304 22.76 17.93 -35.03
N THR A 305 22.97 18.47 -33.85
CA THR A 305 24.11 18.15 -32.97
C THR A 305 24.09 16.65 -32.62
N LEU A 306 22.90 16.10 -32.29
CA LEU A 306 22.76 14.68 -31.96
C LEU A 306 23.08 13.80 -33.16
N LEU A 307 22.61 14.13 -34.36
CA LEU A 307 22.94 13.41 -35.58
C LEU A 307 24.45 13.34 -35.84
N SER A 308 25.17 14.45 -35.58
CA SER A 308 26.62 14.46 -35.74
C SER A 308 27.36 13.54 -34.77
N LEU A 309 26.83 13.39 -33.53
CA LEU A 309 27.38 12.46 -32.52
C LEU A 309 27.03 11.00 -32.82
N LEU A 310 25.87 10.76 -33.43
CA LEU A 310 25.43 9.41 -33.80
C LEU A 310 26.01 8.93 -35.12
N ALA A 311 26.50 9.83 -35.99
CA ALA A 311 27.06 9.46 -37.27
C ALA A 311 28.24 8.46 -37.09
N PRO A 312 28.32 7.38 -37.89
CA PRO A 312 29.49 6.49 -37.85
C PRO A 312 30.73 7.31 -38.21
N ALA A 313 31.81 7.10 -37.47
CA ALA A 313 33.09 7.71 -37.79
C ALA A 313 33.43 7.45 -39.28
N PRO A 314 33.89 8.48 -40.05
CA PRO A 314 34.26 8.27 -41.45
C PRO A 314 35.28 7.13 -41.51
N ARG A 315 34.98 6.10 -42.30
CA ARG A 315 35.93 5.02 -42.56
C ARG A 315 37.16 5.67 -43.16
N SER A 316 38.25 5.71 -42.40
CA SER A 316 39.56 6.06 -42.91
C SER A 316 39.92 5.04 -44.03
N GLY A 317 39.83 5.58 -45.27
CA GLY A 317 40.28 4.85 -46.46
C GLY A 317 41.77 4.61 -46.49
#